data_907efd97b92480e000a23c1053b3c716
#
_entry.id   907efd97b92480e000a23c1053b3c716
#
_cell.length_a   1.000
_cell.length_b   1.000
_cell.length_c   1.000
_cell.angle_alpha   90.00
_cell.angle_beta   90.00
_cell.angle_gamma   90.00
#
_symmetry.space_group_name_H-M   'P 1'
#
loop_
_entity.id
_entity.type
_entity.pdbx_description
1 polymer ?
#
loop_
_entity_poly.entity_id
_entity_poly.type
_entity_poly.pdbx_seq_one_letter_code
_entity_poly.pdbx_strand_id
1 'polypeptide(L)'
;MVSKLFVKTLKASIYLQQIGKHFSHKLEVDFDSQAGRIEFPFGFAELNAEELGLNMIAKAETAENLDKMKHVLASHLERFAFREKLKCNWDK
;
A
#
# COMPACT_ATOMS: atom_id res chain seq x y z
N MET A 1 14.43 3.79 -6.65
CA MET A 1 14.48 3.21 -5.31
C MET A 1 13.20 2.47 -5.00
N VAL A 2 13.30 1.39 -4.26
CA VAL A 2 12.18 0.50 -4.00
C VAL A 2 12.19 0.08 -2.52
N SER A 3 10.99 -0.03 -1.93
CA SER A 3 10.86 -0.60 -0.59
C SER A 3 9.64 -1.50 -0.57
N LYS A 4 9.70 -2.56 0.20
CA LYS A 4 8.63 -3.55 0.27
C LYS A 4 8.14 -3.71 1.69
N LEU A 5 6.85 -3.99 1.82
CA LEU A 5 6.20 -4.23 3.10
C LEU A 5 5.29 -5.44 2.96
N PHE A 6 5.40 -6.37 3.89
CA PHE A 6 4.44 -7.45 4.00
C PHE A 6 3.75 -7.36 5.35
N VAL A 7 2.43 -7.32 5.34
CA VAL A 7 1.63 -7.26 6.55
C VAL A 7 0.77 -8.51 6.64
N LYS A 8 0.94 -9.26 7.72
CA LYS A 8 0.18 -10.49 7.92
C LYS A 8 -1.24 -10.14 8.34
N THR A 9 -2.21 -10.56 7.53
CA THR A 9 -3.63 -10.33 7.81
C THR A 9 -4.47 -11.24 6.94
N LEU A 10 -5.60 -11.68 7.47
CA LEU A 10 -6.56 -12.46 6.69
C LEU A 10 -7.50 -11.57 5.88
N LYS A 11 -7.37 -10.25 6.01
CA LYS A 11 -8.22 -9.28 5.32
C LYS A 11 -7.49 -8.51 4.24
N ALA A 12 -6.45 -9.10 3.66
CA ALA A 12 -5.60 -8.42 2.69
C ALA A 12 -6.39 -7.86 1.50
N SER A 13 -7.29 -8.66 0.94
CA SER A 13 -8.11 -8.21 -0.20
C SER A 13 -9.00 -7.04 0.17
N ILE A 14 -9.60 -7.07 1.34
CA ILE A 14 -10.46 -5.98 1.80
C ILE A 14 -9.66 -4.69 1.93
N TYR A 15 -8.50 -4.75 2.55
CA TYR A 15 -7.66 -3.56 2.73
C TYR A 15 -7.14 -3.03 1.40
N LEU A 16 -6.73 -3.94 0.51
CA LEU A 16 -6.28 -3.54 -0.82
C LEU A 16 -7.37 -2.75 -1.56
N GLN A 17 -8.60 -3.26 -1.51
CA GLN A 17 -9.70 -2.60 -2.19
C GLN A 17 -10.08 -1.28 -1.54
N GLN A 18 -10.02 -1.20 -0.21
CA GLN A 18 -10.27 0.05 0.48
C GLN A 18 -9.23 1.12 0.13
N ILE A 19 -7.96 0.73 0.09
CA ILE A 19 -6.88 1.63 -0.29
C ILE A 19 -7.05 2.08 -1.74
N GLY A 20 -7.30 1.12 -2.64
CA GLY A 20 -7.48 1.43 -4.05
C GLY A 20 -8.65 2.38 -4.28
N LYS A 21 -9.77 2.10 -3.66
CA LYS A 21 -10.95 2.93 -3.81
C LYS A 21 -10.72 4.34 -3.24
N HIS A 22 -10.04 4.43 -2.10
CA HIS A 22 -9.75 5.72 -1.50
C HIS A 22 -8.93 6.59 -2.43
N PHE A 23 -7.84 6.05 -2.96
CA PHE A 23 -6.95 6.85 -3.81
C PHE A 23 -7.51 7.09 -5.20
N SER A 24 -8.46 6.28 -5.67
CA SER A 24 -9.03 6.45 -7.00
C SER A 24 -9.81 7.76 -7.15
N HIS A 25 -10.15 8.42 -6.05
CA HIS A 25 -10.83 9.70 -6.10
C HIS A 25 -9.91 10.83 -6.58
N LYS A 26 -8.61 10.69 -6.44
CA LYS A 26 -7.67 11.76 -6.77
C LYS A 26 -6.52 11.31 -7.64
N LEU A 27 -6.27 10.03 -7.73
CA LEU A 27 -5.11 9.50 -8.44
C LEU A 27 -5.56 8.45 -9.45
N GLU A 28 -4.66 8.12 -10.36
CA GLU A 28 -4.90 7.03 -11.29
C GLU A 28 -4.64 5.72 -10.56
N VAL A 29 -5.67 4.91 -10.41
CA VAL A 29 -5.60 3.65 -9.68
C VAL A 29 -6.24 2.55 -10.50
N ASP A 30 -5.56 1.41 -10.58
CA ASP A 30 -6.09 0.24 -11.24
C ASP A 30 -6.02 -0.90 -10.21
N PHE A 31 -7.17 -1.45 -9.83
CA PHE A 31 -7.17 -2.50 -8.83
C PHE A 31 -8.33 -3.47 -8.98
N ASP A 32 -8.12 -4.68 -8.46
CA ASP A 32 -9.18 -5.67 -8.31
C ASP A 32 -9.05 -6.30 -6.91
N SER A 33 -9.65 -7.46 -6.71
CA SER A 33 -9.63 -8.09 -5.38
C SER A 33 -8.28 -8.67 -4.99
N GLN A 34 -7.35 -8.78 -5.92
CA GLN A 34 -6.06 -9.43 -5.68
C GLN A 34 -4.85 -8.52 -5.87
N ALA A 35 -4.95 -7.54 -6.74
CA ALA A 35 -3.81 -6.69 -7.06
C ALA A 35 -4.25 -5.26 -7.32
N GLY A 36 -3.33 -4.32 -7.09
CA GLY A 36 -3.60 -2.92 -7.35
C GLY A 36 -2.33 -2.17 -7.66
N ARG A 37 -2.50 -1.06 -8.38
CA ARG A 37 -1.40 -0.16 -8.69
C ARG A 37 -1.91 1.27 -8.56
N ILE A 38 -1.14 2.10 -7.89
CA ILE A 38 -1.48 3.50 -7.62
C ILE A 38 -0.37 4.38 -8.15
N GLU A 39 -0.73 5.35 -9.02
CA GLU A 39 0.23 6.31 -9.55
C GLU A 39 0.17 7.58 -8.70
N PHE A 40 1.26 7.85 -7.98
CA PHE A 40 1.41 9.08 -7.22
C PHE A 40 2.23 10.08 -8.03
N PRO A 41 2.10 11.39 -7.74
CA PRO A 41 2.95 12.37 -8.43
C PRO A 41 4.44 12.15 -8.21
N PHE A 42 4.81 11.48 -7.13
CA PHE A 42 6.20 11.29 -6.73
C PHE A 42 6.66 9.83 -6.79
N GLY A 43 5.86 8.95 -7.40
CA GLY A 43 6.22 7.54 -7.53
C GLY A 43 4.99 6.68 -7.75
N PHE A 44 5.15 5.37 -7.63
CA PHE A 44 4.00 4.49 -7.74
C PHE A 44 4.10 3.36 -6.72
N ALA A 45 2.93 2.78 -6.41
CA ALA A 45 2.83 1.67 -5.48
C ALA A 45 2.13 0.50 -6.14
N GLU A 46 2.54 -0.69 -5.78
CA GLU A 46 1.87 -1.91 -6.17
C GLU A 46 1.43 -2.66 -4.92
N LEU A 47 0.21 -3.17 -4.94
CA LEU A 47 -0.36 -3.92 -3.82
C LEU A 47 -0.76 -5.29 -4.32
N ASN A 48 -0.58 -6.29 -3.47
CA ASN A 48 -0.94 -7.66 -3.83
C ASN A 48 -1.48 -8.38 -2.60
N ALA A 49 -2.73 -8.83 -2.70
CA ALA A 49 -3.36 -9.57 -1.61
C ALA A 49 -3.06 -11.05 -1.76
N GLU A 50 -2.44 -11.60 -0.73
CA GLU A 50 -2.12 -13.02 -0.66
C GLU A 50 -2.94 -13.69 0.43
N GLU A 51 -2.90 -15.00 0.45
CA GLU A 51 -3.66 -15.77 1.42
C GLU A 51 -3.34 -15.38 2.85
N LEU A 52 -2.07 -15.11 3.14
CA LEU A 52 -1.64 -14.82 4.51
C LEU A 52 -1.38 -13.34 4.79
N GLY A 53 -1.50 -12.49 3.80
CA GLY A 53 -1.23 -11.08 4.05
C GLY A 53 -1.26 -10.20 2.83
N LEU A 54 -0.89 -8.95 3.06
CA LEU A 54 -0.87 -7.92 2.03
C LEU A 54 0.57 -7.51 1.74
N ASN A 55 0.96 -7.60 0.48
CA ASN A 55 2.23 -7.08 0.02
C ASN A 55 2.04 -5.68 -0.55
N MET A 56 2.93 -4.78 -0.20
CA MET A 56 2.97 -3.44 -0.77
C MET A 56 4.39 -3.14 -1.22
N ILE A 57 4.51 -2.60 -2.41
CA ILE A 57 5.80 -2.21 -2.97
C ILE A 57 5.72 -0.73 -3.34
N ALA A 58 6.63 0.06 -2.80
CA ALA A 58 6.72 1.49 -3.10
C ALA A 58 7.95 1.73 -3.95
N LYS A 59 7.78 2.49 -5.04
CA LYS A 59 8.87 2.84 -5.95
C LYS A 59 8.88 4.33 -6.20
N ALA A 60 10.07 4.93 -6.11
CA ALA A 60 10.26 6.34 -6.35
C ALA A 60 11.69 6.58 -6.82
N GLU A 61 11.94 7.74 -7.43
CA GLU A 61 13.27 8.04 -7.96
C GLU A 61 14.24 8.53 -6.90
N THR A 62 13.72 9.10 -5.80
CA THR A 62 14.57 9.62 -4.73
C THR A 62 14.19 9.01 -3.40
N ALA A 63 15.14 9.02 -2.47
CA ALA A 63 14.88 8.53 -1.12
C ALA A 63 13.80 9.35 -0.41
N GLU A 64 13.79 10.67 -0.67
CA GLU A 64 12.79 11.55 -0.07
C GLU A 64 11.38 11.18 -0.53
N ASN A 65 11.21 10.97 -1.83
CA ASN A 65 9.90 10.60 -2.36
C ASN A 65 9.49 9.20 -1.91
N LEU A 66 10.46 8.30 -1.81
CA LEU A 66 10.17 6.96 -1.31
C LEU A 66 9.66 7.00 0.13
N ASP A 67 10.27 7.83 0.97
CA ASP A 67 9.83 7.98 2.35
C ASP A 67 8.40 8.53 2.42
N LYS A 68 8.07 9.48 1.56
CA LYS A 68 6.70 10.02 1.48
C LYS A 68 5.71 8.91 1.14
N MET A 69 6.05 8.08 0.16
CA MET A 69 5.17 6.99 -0.24
C MET A 69 4.97 5.98 0.87
N LYS A 70 6.06 5.61 1.54
CA LYS A 70 6.00 4.66 2.65
C LYS A 70 5.08 5.18 3.74
N HIS A 71 5.22 6.46 4.08
CA HIS A 71 4.39 7.08 5.13
C HIS A 71 2.92 7.12 4.71
N VAL A 72 2.63 7.54 3.50
CA VAL A 72 1.25 7.63 3.00
C VAL A 72 0.58 6.27 2.98
N LEU A 73 1.27 5.27 2.44
CA LEU A 73 0.70 3.92 2.35
C LEU A 73 0.48 3.30 3.73
N ALA A 74 1.47 3.41 4.60
CA ALA A 74 1.38 2.81 5.94
C ALA A 74 0.30 3.49 6.77
N SER A 75 0.21 4.82 6.73
CA SER A 75 -0.78 5.53 7.54
C SER A 75 -2.21 5.21 7.09
N HIS A 76 -2.43 5.03 5.79
CA HIS A 76 -3.75 4.67 5.29
C HIS A 76 -4.10 3.23 5.64
N LEU A 77 -3.14 2.32 5.51
CA LEU A 77 -3.39 0.94 5.91
C LEU A 77 -3.72 0.85 7.40
N GLU A 78 -2.96 1.53 8.24
CA GLU A 78 -3.21 1.52 9.68
C GLU A 78 -4.59 2.10 10.01
N ARG A 79 -5.01 3.12 9.28
CA ARG A 79 -6.33 3.69 9.47
C ARG A 79 -7.44 2.71 9.11
N PHE A 80 -7.34 2.04 7.97
CA PHE A 80 -8.36 1.07 7.57
C PHE A 80 -8.34 -0.18 8.43
N ALA A 81 -7.17 -0.56 8.92
CA ALA A 81 -6.99 -1.77 9.70
C ALA A 81 -6.87 -1.50 11.20
N PHE A 82 -7.51 -0.45 11.69
CA PHE A 82 -7.32 0.00 13.06
C PHE A 82 -7.65 -1.06 14.11
N ARG A 83 -8.53 -2.01 13.79
CA ARG A 83 -8.90 -3.08 14.74
C ARG A 83 -7.84 -4.15 14.87
N GLU A 84 -6.98 -4.30 13.88
CA GLU A 84 -5.95 -5.32 13.91
C GLU A 84 -4.63 -4.81 14.47
N LYS A 85 -4.46 -3.49 14.56
CA LYS A 85 -3.23 -2.87 15.05
C LYS A 85 -2.00 -3.40 14.33
N LEU A 86 -2.05 -3.37 13.01
CA LEU A 86 -0.97 -3.88 12.18
C LEU A 86 0.28 -3.00 12.32
N LYS A 87 1.43 -3.65 12.26
CA LYS A 87 2.71 -2.95 12.27
C LYS A 87 3.28 -2.92 10.87
N CYS A 88 3.58 -1.72 10.39
CA CYS A 88 4.10 -1.52 9.05
C CYS A 88 5.61 -1.33 9.10
N ASN A 89 6.33 -2.42 8.95
CA ASN A 89 7.79 -2.41 8.97
C ASN A 89 8.31 -2.60 7.55
N TRP A 90 8.69 -1.51 6.93
CA TRP A 90 9.22 -1.57 5.59
C TRP A 90 10.64 -2.13 5.58
N ASP A 91 10.96 -2.90 4.56
CA ASP A 91 12.34 -3.25 4.33
C ASP A 91 13.06 -2.00 3.81
N LYS A 92 14.34 -2.11 3.67
CA LYS A 92 15.09 -1.00 3.11
C LYS A 92 15.11 -1.07 1.60
#